data_425389b54e5d539c52f18e6e6238940a
#
_entry.id   425389b54e5d539c52f18e6e6238940a
#
_cell.length_a   1.000
_cell.length_b   1.000
_cell.length_c   1.000
_cell.angle_alpha   90.00
_cell.angle_beta   90.00
_cell.angle_gamma   90.00
#
_symmetry.space_group_name_H-M   'P 1'
#
loop_
_entity.id
_entity.type
_entity.pdbx_description
1 polymer ?
#
loop_
_entity_poly.entity_id
_entity_poly.type
_entity_poly.pdbx_seq_one_letter_code
_entity_poly.pdbx_strand_id
1 'polypeptide(L)'
;AVVLGDVGGDDADAAHAALEDLVAEQEIFDDVAELAELDHHLAGLVDPPLGQIVLETADAVEVRVEAPAVARKGDEGSVTVWLENPTLLPTLRIRCRVIVRNQLNGESCTQHVMTWAFPKGQRRAPLRLGSEYCGRIRISVEQVKLYDCFGLIGVPCGCSAEAHMTVQPDTFPIRVNLIPNPDSQEDSDTYSQERPGADLTETFQIREYVPGDSMRQIHWKLSGKFDRLIVRDPALPITRNVLVFWERTGQSGSVKRIDAQAETVVSACRSLSDSGVQFTLGWNDTDSNVCVLHEICGMEDLVGVIPRLLCAAGRKDGVGGASLLVQTRPDALCGHMVYIGEEPCADVLQMQRLGHVTALLCGESPLEGSIPFDVGRYREQLGEIDV
;
A
#
# COMPACT_ATOMS: atom_id res chain seq x y z
N ALA A 1 13.25 -0.38 5.35
CA ALA A 1 14.63 -0.23 4.91
C ALA A 1 14.79 -1.08 3.66
N VAL A 2 15.10 -0.44 2.56
CA VAL A 2 15.77 -1.13 1.46
C VAL A 2 17.09 -1.56 2.08
N VAL A 3 17.34 -2.87 2.19
CA VAL A 3 18.42 -3.42 3.02
C VAL A 3 19.71 -2.65 2.84
N LEU A 4 19.99 -1.79 3.79
CA LEU A 4 21.32 -1.45 4.20
C LEU A 4 21.58 -2.36 5.41
N GLY A 5 22.48 -3.30 5.23
CA GLY A 5 22.98 -4.12 6.33
C GLY A 5 23.39 -3.20 7.47
N ASP A 6 23.07 -3.67 8.67
CA ASP A 6 23.38 -3.16 9.97
C ASP A 6 24.65 -2.30 10.03
N VAL A 7 24.47 -0.97 10.14
CA VAL A 7 25.52 -0.03 10.56
C VAL A 7 25.00 0.66 11.80
N GLY A 8 25.22 -0.01 12.90
CA GLY A 8 25.17 0.61 14.20
C GLY A 8 26.40 1.50 14.38
N GLY A 9 26.14 2.77 14.67
CA GLY A 9 27.16 3.73 15.09
C GLY A 9 27.55 4.72 13.99
N ASP A 10 27.28 6.00 14.30
CA ASP A 10 27.72 7.22 13.65
C ASP A 10 26.90 7.73 12.45
N ASP A 11 25.73 8.28 12.76
CA ASP A 11 24.96 9.17 11.87
C ASP A 11 25.72 10.44 11.44
N ALA A 12 26.82 10.77 12.12
CA ALA A 12 27.67 11.92 11.80
C ALA A 12 28.63 11.64 10.62
N ASP A 13 29.17 10.44 10.53
CA ASP A 13 30.10 10.06 9.46
C ASP A 13 29.35 9.79 8.14
N ALA A 14 28.15 9.26 8.17
CA ALA A 14 27.31 9.08 6.99
C ALA A 14 26.84 10.43 6.41
N ALA A 15 26.53 11.40 7.29
CA ALA A 15 26.20 12.77 6.86
C ALA A 15 27.44 13.51 6.32
N HIS A 16 28.63 13.25 6.85
CA HIS A 16 29.88 13.83 6.36
C HIS A 16 30.27 13.25 5.01
N ALA A 17 30.16 11.94 4.82
CA ALA A 17 30.40 11.29 3.54
C ALA A 17 29.40 11.73 2.44
N ALA A 18 28.13 11.92 2.81
CA ALA A 18 27.12 12.45 1.89
C ALA A 18 27.37 13.93 1.53
N LEU A 19 27.92 14.73 2.46
CA LEU A 19 28.33 16.11 2.21
C LEU A 19 29.59 16.18 1.35
N GLU A 20 30.57 15.31 1.59
CA GLU A 20 31.76 15.21 0.75
C GLU A 20 31.44 14.76 -0.67
N ASP A 21 30.50 13.81 -0.85
CA ASP A 21 30.00 13.43 -2.18
C ASP A 21 29.23 14.58 -2.86
N LEU A 22 28.45 15.37 -2.08
CA LEU A 22 27.72 16.52 -2.60
C LEU A 22 28.66 17.69 -2.99
N VAL A 23 29.71 17.91 -2.18
CA VAL A 23 30.76 18.92 -2.46
C VAL A 23 31.60 18.48 -3.66
N ALA A 24 31.94 17.20 -3.74
CA ALA A 24 32.64 16.66 -4.92
C ALA A 24 31.77 16.72 -6.20
N GLU A 25 30.45 16.52 -6.09
CA GLU A 25 29.53 16.73 -7.22
C GLU A 25 29.41 18.21 -7.59
N GLN A 26 29.47 19.15 -6.62
CA GLN A 26 29.41 20.59 -6.88
C GLN A 26 30.71 21.08 -7.50
N GLU A 27 31.89 20.62 -7.02
CA GLU A 27 33.19 20.94 -7.64
C GLU A 27 33.29 20.37 -9.05
N ILE A 28 32.74 19.18 -9.32
CA ILE A 28 32.66 18.63 -10.69
C ILE A 28 31.72 19.47 -11.57
N PHE A 29 30.67 20.07 -11.02
CA PHE A 29 29.77 20.95 -11.77
C PHE A 29 30.38 22.28 -12.10
N ASP A 30 31.17 22.87 -11.20
CA ASP A 30 31.88 24.11 -11.43
C ASP A 30 33.06 23.92 -12.42
N ASP A 31 33.78 22.78 -12.31
CA ASP A 31 34.77 22.36 -13.29
C ASP A 31 34.18 22.09 -14.68
N VAL A 32 32.94 21.56 -14.77
CA VAL A 32 32.26 21.35 -16.05
C VAL A 32 31.81 22.67 -16.68
N ALA A 33 31.46 23.69 -15.87
CA ALA A 33 31.13 25.01 -16.40
C ALA A 33 32.40 25.72 -16.93
N GLU A 34 33.54 25.57 -16.22
CA GLU A 34 34.83 26.08 -16.66
C GLU A 34 35.38 25.32 -17.87
N LEU A 35 35.13 23.99 -17.94
CA LEU A 35 35.46 23.18 -19.12
C LEU A 35 34.53 23.48 -20.31
N ALA A 36 33.28 23.88 -20.09
CA ALA A 36 32.39 24.31 -21.17
C ALA A 36 32.82 25.64 -21.79
N GLU A 37 33.43 26.54 -21.00
CA GLU A 37 34.08 27.76 -21.56
C GLU A 37 35.41 27.44 -22.26
N LEU A 38 36.18 26.45 -21.78
CA LEU A 38 37.34 25.92 -22.46
C LEU A 38 36.99 25.21 -23.78
N ASP A 39 35.83 24.53 -23.83
CA ASP A 39 35.35 23.82 -25.02
C ASP A 39 35.07 24.78 -26.19
N HIS A 40 34.62 26.01 -25.91
CA HIS A 40 34.52 27.06 -26.94
C HIS A 40 35.87 27.49 -27.51
N HIS A 41 36.97 27.33 -26.77
CA HIS A 41 38.32 27.60 -27.27
C HIS A 41 39.02 26.39 -27.89
N LEU A 42 38.67 25.16 -27.41
CA LEU A 42 39.18 23.90 -27.96
C LEU A 42 38.38 23.38 -29.17
N ALA A 43 37.13 23.88 -29.37
CA ALA A 43 36.31 23.54 -30.53
C ALA A 43 36.94 23.91 -31.89
N GLY A 44 38.03 24.64 -31.86
CA GLY A 44 38.85 24.91 -33.06
C GLY A 44 40.01 23.95 -33.27
N LEU A 45 40.31 23.04 -32.34
CA LEU A 45 41.51 22.19 -32.36
C LEU A 45 41.23 20.66 -32.30
N VAL A 46 39.99 20.24 -31.94
CA VAL A 46 39.59 18.85 -31.96
C VAL A 46 38.55 18.68 -33.08
N ASP A 47 38.80 17.73 -33.96
CA ASP A 47 37.97 17.43 -35.13
C ASP A 47 36.48 17.36 -34.71
N PRO A 48 35.55 18.16 -35.31
CA PRO A 48 34.15 18.28 -34.90
C PRO A 48 33.32 16.98 -34.87
N PRO A 49 33.78 15.86 -35.47
CA PRO A 49 32.94 14.67 -35.52
C PRO A 49 32.72 13.94 -34.17
N LEU A 50 33.67 13.97 -33.22
CA LEU A 50 33.56 13.15 -32.03
C LEU A 50 32.49 13.64 -31.04
N GLY A 51 32.39 14.93 -30.79
CA GLY A 51 31.38 15.52 -29.92
C GLY A 51 29.96 15.39 -30.50
N GLN A 52 29.83 15.59 -31.81
CA GLN A 52 28.56 15.45 -32.51
C GLN A 52 28.09 13.98 -32.58
N ILE A 53 29.04 13.06 -32.74
CA ILE A 53 28.81 11.62 -32.70
C ILE A 53 28.28 11.16 -31.32
N VAL A 54 28.87 11.66 -30.23
CA VAL A 54 28.41 11.33 -28.86
C VAL A 54 27.01 11.89 -28.62
N LEU A 55 26.71 13.11 -29.10
CA LEU A 55 25.38 13.72 -29.01
C LEU A 55 24.33 12.90 -29.76
N GLU A 56 24.57 12.57 -31.02
CA GLU A 56 23.63 11.76 -31.83
C GLU A 56 23.42 10.36 -31.25
N THR A 57 24.46 9.78 -30.63
CA THR A 57 24.36 8.50 -29.95
C THR A 57 23.56 8.62 -28.65
N ALA A 58 23.76 9.71 -27.89
CA ALA A 58 23.04 9.94 -26.62
C ALA A 58 21.54 10.09 -26.83
N ASP A 59 21.12 10.77 -27.88
CA ASP A 59 19.69 10.93 -28.20
C ASP A 59 19.04 9.64 -28.70
N ALA A 60 19.82 8.69 -29.20
CA ALA A 60 19.32 7.42 -29.71
C ALA A 60 19.25 6.31 -28.68
N VAL A 61 19.94 6.46 -27.53
CA VAL A 61 19.94 5.43 -26.46
C VAL A 61 18.57 5.31 -25.83
N GLU A 62 18.07 4.08 -25.75
CA GLU A 62 16.80 3.76 -25.06
C GLU A 62 17.07 3.01 -23.76
N VAL A 63 16.25 3.32 -22.76
CA VAL A 63 16.27 2.67 -21.45
C VAL A 63 14.91 2.07 -21.14
N ARG A 64 14.90 0.85 -20.61
CA ARG A 64 13.70 0.18 -20.08
C ARG A 64 14.04 -0.43 -18.74
N VAL A 65 13.02 -0.55 -17.88
CA VAL A 65 13.14 -1.22 -16.57
C VAL A 65 12.12 -2.33 -16.51
N GLU A 66 12.59 -3.50 -16.13
CA GLU A 66 11.75 -4.65 -15.84
C GLU A 66 11.88 -5.01 -14.36
N ALA A 67 10.75 -5.08 -13.69
CA ALA A 67 10.64 -5.47 -12.30
C ALA A 67 9.57 -6.55 -12.13
N PRO A 68 9.69 -7.45 -11.15
CA PRO A 68 8.62 -8.38 -10.83
C PRO A 68 7.40 -7.60 -10.34
N ALA A 69 6.20 -8.00 -10.76
CA ALA A 69 4.97 -7.33 -10.36
C ALA A 69 4.76 -7.40 -8.83
N VAL A 70 5.17 -8.51 -8.22
CA VAL A 70 4.99 -8.82 -6.80
C VAL A 70 6.27 -9.37 -6.22
N ALA A 71 6.60 -8.96 -4.99
CA ALA A 71 7.69 -9.49 -4.17
C ALA A 71 7.20 -9.71 -2.74
N ARG A 72 7.92 -10.52 -1.97
CA ARG A 72 7.69 -10.70 -0.53
C ARG A 72 8.62 -9.78 0.26
N LYS A 73 8.24 -9.48 1.49
CA LYS A 73 9.08 -8.74 2.43
C LYS A 73 10.38 -9.51 2.69
N GLY A 74 11.49 -8.79 2.69
CA GLY A 74 12.81 -9.37 2.92
C GLY A 74 13.42 -10.14 1.75
N ASP A 75 12.64 -10.49 0.74
CA ASP A 75 13.18 -11.16 -0.45
C ASP A 75 13.90 -10.16 -1.35
N GLU A 76 15.05 -10.54 -1.88
CA GLU A 76 15.74 -9.79 -2.93
C GLU A 76 15.08 -10.07 -4.29
N GLY A 77 14.37 -9.08 -4.81
CA GLY A 77 13.84 -9.11 -6.17
C GLY A 77 14.91 -8.74 -7.20
N SER A 78 14.94 -9.43 -8.33
CA SER A 78 15.79 -9.06 -9.46
C SER A 78 15.08 -8.04 -10.34
N VAL A 79 15.57 -6.82 -10.33
CA VAL A 79 15.16 -5.75 -11.25
C VAL A 79 16.21 -5.64 -12.34
N THR A 80 15.79 -5.54 -13.59
CA THR A 80 16.72 -5.43 -14.72
C THR A 80 16.54 -4.10 -15.42
N VAL A 81 17.60 -3.34 -15.50
CA VAL A 81 17.69 -2.15 -16.36
C VAL A 81 18.21 -2.61 -17.72
N TRP A 82 17.42 -2.37 -18.75
CA TRP A 82 17.78 -2.64 -20.13
C TRP A 82 18.22 -1.36 -20.79
N LEU A 83 19.34 -1.44 -21.48
CA LEU A 83 19.89 -0.37 -22.29
C LEU A 83 20.01 -0.86 -23.71
N GLU A 84 19.43 -0.12 -24.63
CA GLU A 84 19.50 -0.39 -26.07
C GLU A 84 20.26 0.73 -26.78
N ASN A 85 21.26 0.34 -27.55
CA ASN A 85 22.00 1.24 -28.42
C ASN A 85 21.68 0.89 -29.88
N PRO A 86 20.78 1.62 -30.53
CA PRO A 86 20.41 1.37 -31.92
C PRO A 86 21.47 1.84 -32.92
N THR A 87 22.48 2.59 -32.48
CA THR A 87 23.51 3.18 -33.36
C THR A 87 24.58 2.18 -33.77
N LEU A 88 25.37 2.55 -34.74
CA LEU A 88 26.54 1.77 -35.20
C LEU A 88 27.79 1.99 -34.34
N LEU A 89 27.69 2.89 -33.36
CA LEU A 89 28.82 3.27 -32.52
C LEU A 89 28.72 2.57 -31.15
N PRO A 90 29.84 2.05 -30.62
CA PRO A 90 29.80 1.46 -29.28
C PRO A 90 29.65 2.55 -28.21
N THR A 91 28.77 2.31 -27.22
CA THR A 91 28.72 3.13 -26.03
C THR A 91 29.63 2.51 -24.98
N LEU A 92 30.76 3.13 -24.71
CA LEU A 92 31.77 2.54 -23.81
C LEU A 92 31.43 2.71 -22.34
N ARG A 93 30.73 3.78 -21.99
CA ARG A 93 30.31 4.04 -20.60
C ARG A 93 28.95 4.76 -20.58
N ILE A 94 27.97 4.13 -19.94
CA ILE A 94 26.68 4.74 -19.65
C ILE A 94 26.49 4.72 -18.13
N ARG A 95 26.18 5.87 -17.54
CA ARG A 95 25.82 6.00 -16.13
C ARG A 95 24.34 6.32 -16.02
N CYS A 96 23.61 5.52 -15.25
CA CYS A 96 22.22 5.73 -14.95
C CYS A 96 22.04 5.96 -13.45
N ARG A 97 21.20 6.91 -13.08
CA ARG A 97 20.73 7.09 -11.71
C ARG A 97 19.41 6.35 -11.55
N VAL A 98 19.38 5.37 -10.66
CA VAL A 98 18.18 4.59 -10.37
C VAL A 98 17.66 5.00 -9.00
N ILE A 99 16.47 5.58 -8.95
CA ILE A 99 15.79 5.97 -7.72
C ILE A 99 14.72 4.92 -7.41
N VAL A 100 14.82 4.35 -6.24
CA VAL A 100 13.87 3.36 -5.72
C VAL A 100 13.13 3.99 -4.57
N ARG A 101 11.81 4.15 -4.68
CA ARG A 101 11.00 4.81 -3.66
C ARG A 101 9.81 3.95 -3.26
N ASN A 102 9.67 3.69 -1.97
CA ASN A 102 8.45 3.11 -1.41
C ASN A 102 7.38 4.20 -1.27
N GLN A 103 6.29 4.06 -2.02
CA GLN A 103 5.23 5.07 -2.06
C GLN A 103 4.41 5.10 -0.76
N LEU A 104 4.34 3.98 -0.02
CA LEU A 104 3.57 3.87 1.21
C LEU A 104 4.22 4.63 2.38
N ASN A 105 5.52 4.43 2.58
CA ASN A 105 6.25 4.95 3.74
C ASN A 105 7.21 6.11 3.39
N GLY A 106 7.38 6.40 2.10
CA GLY A 106 8.21 7.50 1.61
C GLY A 106 9.72 7.22 1.57
N GLU A 107 10.18 6.06 2.05
CA GLU A 107 11.60 5.70 1.98
C GLU A 107 12.10 5.67 0.54
N SER A 108 13.28 6.22 0.32
CA SER A 108 13.90 6.22 -1.00
C SER A 108 15.38 5.91 -0.91
N CYS A 109 15.88 5.20 -1.92
CA CYS A 109 17.28 4.88 -2.10
C CYS A 109 17.69 5.24 -3.53
N THR A 110 18.89 5.76 -3.68
CA THR A 110 19.47 6.06 -4.99
C THR A 110 20.65 5.15 -5.25
N GLN A 111 20.67 4.53 -6.42
CA GLN A 111 21.78 3.69 -6.87
C GLN A 111 22.29 4.18 -8.22
N HIS A 112 23.58 4.08 -8.43
CA HIS A 112 24.20 4.39 -9.70
C HIS A 112 24.59 3.12 -10.43
N VAL A 113 24.10 2.98 -11.65
CA VAL A 113 24.41 1.85 -12.53
C VAL A 113 25.36 2.33 -13.60
N MET A 114 26.53 1.70 -13.68
CA MET A 114 27.47 1.92 -14.77
C MET A 114 27.46 0.70 -15.68
N THR A 115 27.31 0.95 -16.97
CA THR A 115 27.25 -0.11 -17.98
C THR A 115 27.74 0.40 -19.34
N TRP A 116 27.62 -0.44 -20.35
CA TRP A 116 28.01 -0.15 -21.73
C TRP A 116 27.11 -0.94 -22.68
N ALA A 117 27.03 -0.56 -23.93
CA ALA A 117 26.30 -1.31 -24.95
C ALA A 117 27.09 -1.37 -26.27
N PHE A 118 27.05 -2.51 -26.92
CA PHE A 118 27.61 -2.70 -28.25
C PHE A 118 26.78 -1.94 -29.31
N PRO A 119 27.35 -1.70 -30.49
CA PRO A 119 26.62 -1.18 -31.65
C PRO A 119 25.43 -2.10 -31.95
N LYS A 120 24.24 -1.50 -32.17
CA LYS A 120 22.98 -2.23 -32.42
C LYS A 120 22.70 -3.32 -31.39
N GLY A 121 23.17 -3.12 -30.16
CA GLY A 121 23.11 -4.11 -29.09
C GLY A 121 22.26 -3.67 -27.92
N GLN A 122 21.84 -4.67 -27.16
CA GLN A 122 21.14 -4.50 -25.89
C GLN A 122 22.03 -4.98 -24.74
N ARG A 123 21.96 -4.28 -23.62
CA ARG A 123 22.67 -4.66 -22.40
C ARG A 123 21.70 -4.75 -21.24
N ARG A 124 21.86 -5.79 -20.41
CA ARG A 124 21.12 -5.99 -19.16
C ARG A 124 22.02 -5.63 -18.00
N ALA A 125 21.51 -4.79 -17.12
CA ALA A 125 22.14 -4.47 -15.84
C ALA A 125 21.22 -4.93 -14.71
N PRO A 126 21.49 -6.11 -14.11
CA PRO A 126 20.67 -6.61 -13.01
C PRO A 126 20.96 -5.81 -11.74
N LEU A 127 19.89 -5.44 -11.04
CA LEU A 127 19.91 -4.82 -9.73
C LEU A 127 19.21 -5.73 -8.74
N ARG A 128 19.76 -5.89 -7.56
CA ARG A 128 19.11 -6.59 -6.47
C ARG A 128 18.44 -5.56 -5.58
N LEU A 129 17.13 -5.64 -5.49
CA LEU A 129 16.32 -4.75 -4.67
C LEU A 129 15.47 -5.59 -3.73
N GLY A 130 15.58 -5.31 -2.44
CA GLY A 130 14.72 -5.87 -1.41
C GLY A 130 14.08 -4.76 -0.59
N SER A 131 12.99 -5.08 0.08
CA SER A 131 12.37 -4.18 1.06
C SER A 131 11.95 -4.98 2.27
N GLU A 132 12.34 -4.49 3.46
CA GLU A 132 11.92 -5.07 4.75
C GLU A 132 10.46 -4.72 5.08
N TYR A 133 9.91 -3.69 4.43
CA TYR A 133 8.57 -3.18 4.65
C TYR A 133 7.70 -3.35 3.41
N CYS A 134 6.42 -3.58 3.63
CA CYS A 134 5.46 -3.62 2.54
C CYS A 134 5.27 -2.25 1.88
N GLY A 135 4.75 -2.25 0.67
CA GLY A 135 4.47 -1.02 -0.07
C GLY A 135 4.57 -1.20 -1.56
N ARG A 136 4.13 -0.20 -2.30
CA ARG A 136 4.38 -0.13 -3.73
C ARG A 136 5.69 0.61 -4.00
N ILE A 137 6.64 -0.12 -4.53
CA ILE A 137 7.97 0.39 -4.87
C ILE A 137 7.93 0.96 -6.29
N ARG A 138 8.22 2.23 -6.42
CA ARG A 138 8.46 2.90 -7.69
C ARG A 138 9.96 2.89 -7.97
N ILE A 139 10.33 2.42 -9.16
CA ILE A 139 11.71 2.33 -9.64
C ILE A 139 11.81 3.24 -10.84
N SER A 140 12.52 4.34 -10.70
CA SER A 140 12.73 5.34 -11.78
C SER A 140 14.17 5.34 -12.19
N VAL A 141 14.43 5.27 -13.50
CA VAL A 141 15.76 5.49 -14.08
C VAL A 141 15.77 6.90 -14.64
N GLU A 142 16.65 7.71 -14.08
CA GLU A 142 16.77 9.12 -14.41
C GLU A 142 18.25 9.46 -14.69
N GLN A 143 18.50 10.64 -15.22
CA GLN A 143 19.85 11.16 -15.45
C GLN A 143 20.77 10.15 -16.13
N VAL A 144 20.31 9.57 -17.23
CA VAL A 144 21.14 8.70 -18.05
C VAL A 144 22.17 9.57 -18.77
N LYS A 145 23.47 9.29 -18.56
CA LYS A 145 24.57 10.02 -19.19
C LYS A 145 25.42 9.04 -19.99
N LEU A 146 25.70 9.40 -21.21
CA LEU A 146 26.68 8.73 -22.09
C LEU A 146 28.03 9.43 -22.02
N TYR A 147 29.06 8.68 -21.73
CA TYR A 147 30.42 9.19 -21.69
C TYR A 147 31.21 8.76 -22.93
N ASP A 148 32.13 9.60 -23.32
CA ASP A 148 33.12 9.29 -24.35
C ASP A 148 34.05 8.16 -23.93
N CYS A 149 34.91 7.69 -24.84
CA CYS A 149 35.85 6.58 -24.59
C CYS A 149 36.87 6.88 -23.49
N PHE A 150 37.15 8.13 -23.22
CA PHE A 150 38.08 8.57 -22.17
C PHE A 150 37.34 8.89 -20.85
N GLY A 151 36.02 8.99 -20.88
CA GLY A 151 35.20 9.35 -19.73
C GLY A 151 35.31 10.81 -19.31
N LEU A 152 35.77 11.67 -20.20
CA LEU A 152 35.99 13.10 -19.96
C LEU A 152 34.73 13.92 -20.23
N ILE A 153 33.98 13.57 -21.26
CA ILE A 153 32.78 14.29 -21.66
C ILE A 153 31.57 13.39 -21.41
N GLY A 154 30.65 13.86 -20.58
CA GLY A 154 29.37 13.18 -20.27
C GLY A 154 28.18 13.93 -20.85
N VAL A 155 27.48 13.33 -21.82
CA VAL A 155 26.32 13.92 -22.47
C VAL A 155 25.05 13.29 -21.87
N PRO A 156 24.05 14.09 -21.42
CA PRO A 156 22.80 13.56 -20.94
C PRO A 156 21.98 12.93 -22.07
N CYS A 157 21.47 11.74 -21.85
CA CYS A 157 20.51 11.09 -22.74
C CYS A 157 19.11 11.52 -22.31
N GLY A 158 18.25 11.90 -23.26
CA GLY A 158 16.87 12.34 -23.01
C GLY A 158 15.92 11.22 -22.58
N CYS A 159 16.43 10.03 -22.25
CA CYS A 159 15.63 8.85 -21.92
C CYS A 159 15.44 8.68 -20.41
N SER A 160 14.25 8.20 -20.05
CA SER A 160 13.89 7.79 -18.69
C SER A 160 13.01 6.56 -18.75
N ALA A 161 12.97 5.78 -17.69
CA ALA A 161 12.12 4.63 -17.60
C ALA A 161 11.59 4.46 -16.16
N GLU A 162 10.43 3.85 -16.04
CA GLU A 162 9.78 3.62 -14.76
C GLU A 162 9.17 2.22 -14.70
N ALA A 163 9.27 1.58 -13.56
CA ALA A 163 8.59 0.33 -13.25
C ALA A 163 8.07 0.35 -11.81
N HIS A 164 7.10 -0.51 -11.56
CA HIS A 164 6.49 -0.68 -10.24
C HIS A 164 6.59 -2.14 -9.79
N MET A 165 6.86 -2.32 -8.51
CA MET A 165 6.86 -3.61 -7.83
C MET A 165 6.04 -3.48 -6.55
N THR A 166 5.16 -4.42 -6.28
CA THR A 166 4.39 -4.45 -5.03
C THR A 166 5.00 -5.43 -4.05
N VAL A 167 5.51 -4.93 -2.93
CA VAL A 167 5.96 -5.76 -1.81
C VAL A 167 4.77 -6.04 -0.92
N GLN A 168 4.34 -7.29 -0.89
CA GLN A 168 3.15 -7.70 -0.15
C GLN A 168 3.37 -7.64 1.36
N PRO A 169 2.37 -7.20 2.14
CA PRO A 169 2.39 -7.33 3.58
C PRO A 169 2.30 -8.79 3.97
N ASP A 170 2.97 -9.16 5.06
CA ASP A 170 2.76 -10.46 5.68
C ASP A 170 1.37 -10.48 6.31
N THR A 171 0.63 -11.56 6.11
CA THR A 171 -0.67 -11.73 6.73
C THR A 171 -0.60 -12.69 7.91
N PHE A 172 -1.34 -12.38 8.95
CA PHE A 172 -1.50 -13.22 10.13
C PHE A 172 -2.98 -13.52 10.37
N PRO A 173 -3.32 -14.65 11.02
CA PRO A 173 -4.70 -15.00 11.26
C PRO A 173 -5.32 -14.07 12.30
N ILE A 174 -6.42 -13.42 11.93
CA ILE A 174 -7.28 -12.63 12.81
C ILE A 174 -8.63 -13.32 12.85
N ARG A 175 -9.12 -13.65 14.03
CA ARG A 175 -10.47 -14.18 14.18
C ARG A 175 -11.43 -13.00 14.27
N VAL A 176 -12.24 -12.82 13.23
CA VAL A 176 -13.25 -11.75 13.20
C VAL A 176 -14.58 -12.31 13.66
N ASN A 177 -15.07 -11.86 14.82
CA ASN A 177 -16.38 -12.19 15.35
C ASN A 177 -17.37 -11.12 14.92
N LEU A 178 -18.34 -11.48 14.09
CA LEU A 178 -19.43 -10.58 13.72
C LEU A 178 -20.41 -10.46 14.86
N ILE A 179 -20.55 -9.27 15.44
CA ILE A 179 -21.55 -8.99 16.45
C ILE A 179 -22.87 -8.67 15.73
N PRO A 180 -23.96 -9.41 15.98
CA PRO A 180 -25.25 -9.08 15.40
C PRO A 180 -25.71 -7.71 15.89
N ASN A 181 -25.99 -6.79 14.98
CA ASN A 181 -26.59 -5.51 15.35
C ASN A 181 -28.13 -5.65 15.38
N PRO A 182 -28.78 -5.64 16.56
CA PRO A 182 -30.21 -5.81 16.66
C PRO A 182 -31.03 -4.62 16.14
N ASP A 183 -30.40 -3.47 15.96
CA ASP A 183 -31.06 -2.23 15.52
C ASP A 183 -31.01 -2.01 14.01
N SER A 184 -30.34 -2.88 13.25
CA SER A 184 -30.32 -2.80 11.79
C SER A 184 -31.68 -3.24 11.23
N GLN A 185 -32.54 -2.28 10.92
CA GLN A 185 -33.84 -2.47 10.27
C GLN A 185 -33.74 -2.59 8.73
N GLU A 186 -32.57 -2.81 8.19
CA GLU A 186 -32.42 -2.96 6.75
C GLU A 186 -32.81 -4.39 6.31
N ASP A 187 -33.59 -4.47 5.26
CA ASP A 187 -33.94 -5.69 4.54
C ASP A 187 -32.68 -6.40 4.05
N SER A 188 -32.10 -7.24 4.88
CA SER A 188 -30.98 -8.07 4.46
C SER A 188 -31.52 -9.34 3.81
N ASP A 189 -31.14 -9.58 2.58
CA ASP A 189 -31.47 -10.82 1.84
C ASP A 189 -30.71 -12.06 2.39
N THR A 190 -29.91 -11.88 3.44
CA THR A 190 -29.07 -12.95 3.98
C THR A 190 -29.26 -13.11 5.47
N TYR A 191 -29.49 -14.35 5.88
CA TYR A 191 -29.79 -14.73 7.26
C TYR A 191 -28.76 -15.70 7.82
N SER A 192 -28.48 -15.60 9.12
CA SER A 192 -27.56 -16.51 9.80
C SER A 192 -28.10 -17.95 9.77
N GLN A 193 -27.24 -18.90 9.42
CA GLN A 193 -27.54 -20.33 9.50
C GLN A 193 -27.16 -20.96 10.84
N GLU A 194 -26.46 -20.22 11.70
CA GLU A 194 -25.92 -20.76 12.94
C GLU A 194 -26.67 -20.28 14.21
N ARG A 195 -27.34 -19.12 14.13
CA ARG A 195 -27.98 -18.51 15.31
C ARG A 195 -29.37 -17.97 14.97
N PRO A 196 -30.37 -18.19 15.88
CA PRO A 196 -31.68 -17.57 15.77
C PRO A 196 -31.56 -16.05 16.03
N GLY A 197 -32.46 -15.27 15.42
CA GLY A 197 -32.53 -13.82 15.55
C GLY A 197 -33.91 -13.34 16.05
N ALA A 198 -34.24 -12.11 15.64
CA ALA A 198 -35.50 -11.47 16.00
C ALA A 198 -36.45 -11.21 14.82
N ASP A 199 -36.02 -11.45 13.59
CA ASP A 199 -36.79 -11.20 12.38
C ASP A 199 -37.84 -12.32 12.18
N LEU A 200 -39.09 -11.94 12.33
CA LEU A 200 -40.26 -12.86 12.17
C LEU A 200 -40.64 -13.10 10.72
N THR A 201 -40.06 -12.34 9.77
CA THR A 201 -40.40 -12.49 8.34
C THR A 201 -39.77 -13.75 7.77
N GLU A 202 -38.58 -14.11 8.25
CA GLU A 202 -37.87 -15.31 7.83
C GLU A 202 -37.72 -16.31 8.97
N THR A 203 -37.62 -17.57 8.63
CA THR A 203 -37.61 -18.68 9.60
C THR A 203 -36.21 -19.31 9.64
N PHE A 204 -35.54 -19.21 10.80
CA PHE A 204 -34.27 -19.88 11.05
C PHE A 204 -34.44 -21.40 11.12
N GLN A 205 -35.36 -21.86 12.04
CA GLN A 205 -35.71 -23.28 12.17
C GLN A 205 -37.14 -23.47 12.66
N ILE A 206 -37.64 -24.70 12.49
CA ILE A 206 -38.95 -25.09 12.95
C ILE A 206 -38.75 -26.20 14.00
N ARG A 207 -39.26 -25.98 15.21
CA ARG A 207 -39.16 -26.94 16.31
C ARG A 207 -40.47 -27.06 17.10
N GLU A 208 -40.54 -28.03 17.99
CA GLU A 208 -41.65 -28.15 18.90
C GLU A 208 -41.64 -27.04 19.96
N TYR A 209 -42.82 -26.61 20.37
CA TYR A 209 -43.03 -25.61 21.41
C TYR A 209 -42.49 -26.10 22.76
N VAL A 210 -41.77 -25.23 23.42
CA VAL A 210 -41.30 -25.43 24.80
C VAL A 210 -41.94 -24.37 25.69
N PRO A 211 -42.40 -24.72 26.93
CA PRO A 211 -42.95 -23.72 27.84
C PRO A 211 -41.99 -22.54 28.04
N GLY A 212 -42.47 -21.34 27.71
CA GLY A 212 -41.69 -20.09 27.68
C GLY A 212 -41.54 -19.48 26.30
N ASP A 213 -41.82 -20.22 25.22
CA ASP A 213 -41.82 -19.67 23.87
C ASP A 213 -42.94 -18.67 23.64
N SER A 214 -42.69 -17.66 22.81
CA SER A 214 -43.68 -16.65 22.48
C SER A 214 -44.79 -17.22 21.60
N MET A 215 -46.04 -16.97 21.98
CA MET A 215 -47.22 -17.39 21.20
C MET A 215 -47.27 -16.78 19.80
N ARG A 216 -46.54 -15.65 19.54
CA ARG A 216 -46.40 -15.01 18.22
C ARG A 216 -45.57 -15.84 17.25
N GLN A 217 -44.72 -16.72 17.76
CA GLN A 217 -43.85 -17.58 16.98
C GLN A 217 -44.51 -18.92 16.61
N ILE A 218 -45.72 -19.21 17.07
CA ILE A 218 -46.40 -20.45 16.76
C ILE A 218 -46.81 -20.49 15.28
N HIS A 219 -46.40 -21.56 14.61
CA HIS A 219 -46.78 -21.83 13.24
C HIS A 219 -48.12 -22.59 13.19
N TRP A 220 -49.24 -21.88 13.34
CA TRP A 220 -50.55 -22.45 13.46
C TRP A 220 -50.92 -23.47 12.37
N LYS A 221 -50.54 -23.22 11.12
CA LYS A 221 -50.82 -24.13 10.00
C LYS A 221 -50.13 -25.49 10.15
N LEU A 222 -48.89 -25.53 10.59
CA LEU A 222 -48.16 -26.77 10.85
C LEU A 222 -48.62 -27.42 12.16
N SER A 223 -48.91 -26.66 13.18
CA SER A 223 -49.42 -27.16 14.45
C SER A 223 -50.74 -27.90 14.24
N GLY A 224 -51.67 -27.37 13.44
CA GLY A 224 -52.92 -28.03 13.10
C GLY A 224 -52.76 -29.29 12.23
N LYS A 225 -51.68 -29.39 11.44
CA LYS A 225 -51.40 -30.56 10.60
C LYS A 225 -50.80 -31.72 11.40
N PHE A 226 -49.97 -31.40 12.39
CA PHE A 226 -49.23 -32.41 13.16
C PHE A 226 -49.82 -32.68 14.55
N ASP A 227 -50.92 -32.02 14.89
CA ASP A 227 -51.62 -32.11 16.19
C ASP A 227 -50.70 -31.86 17.40
N ARG A 228 -49.74 -30.96 17.24
CA ARG A 228 -48.79 -30.52 18.26
C ARG A 228 -48.35 -29.08 17.97
N LEU A 229 -48.04 -28.35 19.03
CA LEU A 229 -47.60 -26.96 18.88
C LEU A 229 -46.20 -26.91 18.28
N ILE A 230 -46.08 -26.21 17.15
CA ILE A 230 -44.84 -26.00 16.42
C ILE A 230 -44.53 -24.53 16.41
N VAL A 231 -43.25 -24.19 16.71
CA VAL A 231 -42.75 -22.82 16.79
C VAL A 231 -41.77 -22.60 15.65
N ARG A 232 -41.79 -21.39 15.09
CA ARG A 232 -40.78 -20.88 14.17
C ARG A 232 -39.81 -20.05 14.99
N ASP A 233 -38.54 -20.43 15.03
CA ASP A 233 -37.52 -19.53 15.53
C ASP A 233 -37.21 -18.49 14.42
N PRO A 234 -37.23 -17.19 14.77
CA PRO A 234 -36.98 -16.13 13.81
C PRO A 234 -35.52 -16.14 13.33
N ALA A 235 -35.32 -15.72 12.10
CA ALA A 235 -34.01 -15.63 11.54
C ALA A 235 -33.24 -14.37 12.02
N LEU A 236 -31.93 -14.43 12.01
CA LEU A 236 -31.07 -13.32 12.32
C LEU A 236 -30.60 -12.71 10.99
N PRO A 237 -31.07 -11.51 10.62
CA PRO A 237 -30.55 -10.83 9.45
C PRO A 237 -29.07 -10.52 9.67
N ILE A 238 -28.25 -10.88 8.70
CA ILE A 238 -26.83 -10.52 8.67
C ILE A 238 -26.74 -9.25 7.83
N THR A 239 -26.66 -8.11 8.48
CA THR A 239 -26.30 -6.87 7.80
C THR A 239 -24.84 -6.96 7.41
N ARG A 240 -24.58 -7.03 6.08
CA ARG A 240 -23.24 -7.22 5.52
C ARG A 240 -22.45 -5.91 5.36
N ASN A 241 -22.87 -4.84 6.00
CA ASN A 241 -22.21 -3.55 5.87
C ASN A 241 -21.02 -3.45 6.83
N VAL A 242 -19.97 -4.21 6.56
CA VAL A 242 -18.68 -4.06 7.25
C VAL A 242 -17.83 -3.11 6.45
N LEU A 243 -17.35 -2.05 7.10
CA LEU A 243 -16.37 -1.12 6.54
C LEU A 243 -15.02 -1.31 7.24
N VAL A 244 -14.00 -1.71 6.52
CA VAL A 244 -12.61 -1.67 7.00
C VAL A 244 -12.00 -0.37 6.51
N PHE A 245 -11.69 0.54 7.43
CA PHE A 245 -11.19 1.87 7.08
C PHE A 245 -9.79 2.11 7.62
N TRP A 246 -8.85 2.43 6.73
CA TRP A 246 -7.49 2.77 7.10
C TRP A 246 -7.29 4.29 7.10
N GLU A 247 -7.08 4.84 8.29
CA GLU A 247 -6.78 6.26 8.47
C GLU A 247 -5.32 6.56 8.11
N ARG A 248 -5.15 7.49 7.17
CA ARG A 248 -3.82 7.89 6.70
C ARG A 248 -3.40 9.30 7.16
N THR A 249 -4.24 10.00 7.89
CA THR A 249 -3.92 11.27 8.58
C THR A 249 -3.49 10.97 10.02
N GLY A 250 -2.71 11.85 10.63
CA GLY A 250 -2.20 11.66 11.99
C GLY A 250 -1.01 10.70 12.10
N GLN A 251 -0.33 10.42 10.98
CA GLN A 251 0.80 9.49 10.94
C GLN A 251 2.07 10.15 11.46
N SER A 252 2.78 9.51 12.40
CA SER A 252 4.07 9.99 12.93
C SER A 252 5.21 9.90 11.93
N GLY A 253 5.01 9.19 10.81
CA GLY A 253 6.06 8.86 9.84
C GLY A 253 6.90 7.65 10.21
N SER A 254 6.58 6.95 11.30
CA SER A 254 7.26 5.72 11.66
C SER A 254 6.97 4.60 10.66
N VAL A 255 8.00 4.19 9.91
CA VAL A 255 7.90 3.13 8.90
C VAL A 255 7.36 1.83 9.48
N LYS A 256 7.81 1.46 10.68
CA LYS A 256 7.36 0.26 11.38
C LYS A 256 5.86 0.31 11.75
N ARG A 257 5.36 1.49 12.17
CA ARG A 257 3.93 1.66 12.47
C ARG A 257 3.07 1.56 11.21
N ILE A 258 3.53 2.19 10.12
CA ILE A 258 2.85 2.12 8.82
C ILE A 258 2.78 0.67 8.32
N ASP A 259 3.87 -0.07 8.44
CA ASP A 259 3.96 -1.47 8.03
C ASP A 259 3.02 -2.36 8.85
N ALA A 260 3.02 -2.21 10.19
CA ALA A 260 2.14 -2.94 11.09
C ALA A 260 0.64 -2.64 10.81
N GLN A 261 0.29 -1.38 10.54
CA GLN A 261 -1.06 -1.00 10.13
C GLN A 261 -1.45 -1.68 8.81
N ALA A 262 -0.58 -1.64 7.79
CA ALA A 262 -0.85 -2.26 6.49
C ALA A 262 -1.06 -3.77 6.61
N GLU A 263 -0.23 -4.45 7.39
CA GLU A 263 -0.40 -5.88 7.69
C GLU A 263 -1.71 -6.16 8.42
N THR A 264 -2.09 -5.31 9.38
CA THR A 264 -3.35 -5.43 10.12
C THR A 264 -4.55 -5.26 9.20
N VAL A 265 -4.55 -4.23 8.34
CA VAL A 265 -5.62 -3.98 7.37
C VAL A 265 -5.80 -5.18 6.45
N VAL A 266 -4.70 -5.63 5.82
CA VAL A 266 -4.78 -6.74 4.85
C VAL A 266 -5.14 -8.06 5.54
N SER A 267 -4.67 -8.29 6.77
CA SER A 267 -5.03 -9.48 7.55
C SER A 267 -6.51 -9.50 7.94
N ALA A 268 -7.07 -8.36 8.38
CA ALA A 268 -8.49 -8.22 8.68
C ALA A 268 -9.35 -8.43 7.42
N CYS A 269 -9.00 -7.79 6.32
CA CYS A 269 -9.69 -7.96 5.03
C CYS A 269 -9.65 -9.41 4.54
N ARG A 270 -8.50 -10.07 4.66
CA ARG A 270 -8.36 -11.47 4.29
C ARG A 270 -9.24 -12.38 5.13
N SER A 271 -9.26 -12.15 6.44
CA SER A 271 -10.08 -12.93 7.37
C SER A 271 -11.58 -12.81 7.08
N LEU A 272 -12.05 -11.59 6.76
CA LEU A 272 -13.42 -11.34 6.32
C LEU A 272 -13.72 -12.06 5.00
N SER A 273 -12.83 -11.98 4.01
CA SER A 273 -12.98 -12.68 2.73
C SER A 273 -12.99 -14.19 2.89
N ASP A 274 -12.11 -14.75 3.73
CA ASP A 274 -12.05 -16.21 4.02
C ASP A 274 -13.34 -16.69 4.74
N SER A 275 -13.97 -15.81 5.51
CA SER A 275 -15.27 -16.06 6.15
C SER A 275 -16.48 -15.86 5.22
N GLY A 276 -16.27 -15.52 3.95
CA GLY A 276 -17.32 -15.27 2.97
C GLY A 276 -18.11 -13.99 3.21
N VAL A 277 -17.60 -13.07 4.02
CA VAL A 277 -18.23 -11.78 4.30
C VAL A 277 -17.87 -10.78 3.21
N GLN A 278 -18.88 -10.15 2.61
CA GLN A 278 -18.69 -9.01 1.74
C GLN A 278 -18.50 -7.75 2.59
N PHE A 279 -17.56 -6.90 2.21
CA PHE A 279 -17.24 -5.69 2.97
C PHE A 279 -16.75 -4.57 2.06
N THR A 280 -16.72 -3.36 2.58
CA THR A 280 -16.09 -2.23 1.92
C THR A 280 -14.72 -1.99 2.53
N LEU A 281 -13.69 -1.88 1.70
CA LEU A 281 -12.35 -1.43 2.11
C LEU A 281 -12.19 0.03 1.74
N GLY A 282 -11.82 0.85 2.73
CA GLY A 282 -11.64 2.28 2.54
C GLY A 282 -10.34 2.81 3.13
N TRP A 283 -9.85 3.90 2.56
CA TRP A 283 -8.76 4.71 3.12
C TRP A 283 -8.89 6.16 2.65
N ASN A 284 -8.27 7.07 3.36
CA ASN A 284 -8.18 8.43 2.89
C ASN A 284 -6.89 8.65 2.07
N ASP A 285 -7.08 9.18 0.87
CA ASP A 285 -5.97 9.71 0.08
C ASP A 285 -5.64 11.12 0.59
N THR A 286 -4.50 11.26 1.24
CA THR A 286 -4.08 12.52 1.87
C THR A 286 -3.62 13.57 0.85
N ASP A 287 -3.32 13.18 -0.39
CA ASP A 287 -2.90 14.10 -1.44
C ASP A 287 -4.10 14.78 -2.09
N SER A 288 -5.16 14.03 -2.37
CA SER A 288 -6.39 14.55 -2.97
C SER A 288 -7.46 14.95 -1.95
N ASN A 289 -7.28 14.64 -0.65
CA ASN A 289 -8.27 14.78 0.41
C ASN A 289 -9.61 14.09 0.08
N VAL A 290 -9.55 12.89 -0.45
CA VAL A 290 -10.74 12.10 -0.82
C VAL A 290 -10.69 10.75 -0.12
N CYS A 291 -11.85 10.27 0.32
CA CYS A 291 -12.00 8.89 0.76
C CYS A 291 -12.17 7.97 -0.46
N VAL A 292 -11.30 6.99 -0.54
CA VAL A 292 -11.36 5.92 -1.55
C VAL A 292 -12.07 4.74 -0.91
N LEU A 293 -13.13 4.25 -1.55
CA LEU A 293 -13.92 3.10 -1.09
C LEU A 293 -13.97 2.06 -2.20
N HIS A 294 -13.77 0.80 -1.83
CA HIS A 294 -13.85 -0.35 -2.73
C HIS A 294 -14.70 -1.44 -2.11
N GLU A 295 -15.69 -1.90 -2.83
CA GLU A 295 -16.47 -3.07 -2.46
C GLU A 295 -15.66 -4.34 -2.71
N ILE A 296 -15.56 -5.21 -1.72
CA ILE A 296 -14.83 -6.48 -1.75
C ILE A 296 -15.85 -7.61 -1.62
N CYS A 297 -16.10 -8.29 -2.73
CA CYS A 297 -16.99 -9.44 -2.77
C CYS A 297 -16.25 -10.77 -2.60
N GLY A 298 -14.92 -10.76 -2.76
CA GLY A 298 -14.11 -11.96 -2.65
C GLY A 298 -12.62 -11.69 -2.68
N MET A 299 -11.84 -12.76 -2.61
CA MET A 299 -10.37 -12.69 -2.54
C MET A 299 -9.74 -12.05 -3.80
N GLU A 300 -10.35 -12.23 -4.98
CA GLU A 300 -9.85 -11.65 -6.24
C GLU A 300 -9.91 -10.12 -6.20
N ASP A 301 -11.01 -9.55 -5.70
CA ASP A 301 -11.19 -8.11 -5.56
C ASP A 301 -10.16 -7.55 -4.58
N LEU A 302 -9.95 -8.24 -3.45
CA LEU A 302 -8.96 -7.85 -2.44
C LEU A 302 -7.56 -7.80 -3.05
N VAL A 303 -7.14 -8.86 -3.75
CA VAL A 303 -5.82 -8.92 -4.40
C VAL A 303 -5.66 -7.79 -5.43
N GLY A 304 -6.71 -7.46 -6.18
CA GLY A 304 -6.71 -6.37 -7.15
C GLY A 304 -6.55 -4.98 -6.52
N VAL A 305 -7.05 -4.78 -5.31
CA VAL A 305 -7.02 -3.49 -4.59
C VAL A 305 -5.73 -3.27 -3.81
N ILE A 306 -5.06 -4.32 -3.32
CA ILE A 306 -3.82 -4.22 -2.53
C ILE A 306 -2.77 -3.28 -3.13
N PRO A 307 -2.41 -3.32 -4.43
CA PRO A 307 -1.42 -2.41 -4.99
C PRO A 307 -1.80 -0.93 -4.88
N ARG A 308 -3.10 -0.62 -4.91
CA ARG A 308 -3.63 0.75 -4.72
C ARG A 308 -3.59 1.16 -3.26
N LEU A 309 -4.00 0.28 -2.36
CA LEU A 309 -3.93 0.47 -0.92
C LEU A 309 -2.49 0.79 -0.48
N LEU A 310 -1.51 0.06 -1.01
CA LEU A 310 -0.10 0.22 -0.70
C LEU A 310 0.57 1.45 -1.34
N CYS A 311 -0.17 2.27 -2.08
CA CYS A 311 0.22 3.61 -2.51
C CYS A 311 -0.30 4.71 -1.59
N ALA A 312 -1.18 4.40 -0.65
CA ALA A 312 -1.84 5.38 0.20
C ALA A 312 -0.85 6.03 1.18
N ALA A 313 -0.18 7.07 0.73
CA ALA A 313 0.75 7.84 1.55
C ALA A 313 0.05 8.45 2.76
N GLY A 314 0.72 8.47 3.91
CA GLY A 314 0.21 9.08 5.12
C GLY A 314 0.78 10.47 5.35
N ARG A 315 0.02 11.34 6.04
CA ARG A 315 0.46 12.66 6.48
C ARG A 315 0.27 12.83 7.98
N LYS A 316 1.10 13.67 8.59
CA LYS A 316 0.96 14.02 10.00
C LYS A 316 -0.25 14.93 10.22
N ASP A 317 -0.39 15.93 9.37
CA ASP A 317 -1.41 16.95 9.48
C ASP A 317 -2.40 16.86 8.31
N GLY A 318 -3.64 17.25 8.52
CA GLY A 318 -4.67 17.26 7.49
C GLY A 318 -6.05 16.97 8.04
N VAL A 319 -7.03 16.89 7.14
CA VAL A 319 -8.39 16.46 7.48
C VAL A 319 -8.38 14.96 7.68
N GLY A 320 -8.87 14.47 8.82
CA GLY A 320 -8.99 13.05 9.10
C GLY A 320 -9.89 12.35 8.09
N GLY A 321 -9.51 11.14 7.72
CA GLY A 321 -10.29 10.34 6.78
C GLY A 321 -11.68 10.01 7.31
N ALA A 322 -11.79 9.78 8.61
CA ALA A 322 -13.07 9.61 9.29
C ALA A 322 -13.98 10.83 9.10
N SER A 323 -13.44 12.04 9.25
CA SER A 323 -14.18 13.30 9.02
C SER A 323 -14.64 13.44 7.57
N LEU A 324 -13.77 13.12 6.63
CA LEU A 324 -14.11 13.13 5.20
C LEU A 324 -15.21 12.13 4.87
N LEU A 325 -15.16 10.94 5.47
CA LEU A 325 -16.14 9.88 5.25
C LEU A 325 -17.52 10.31 5.76
N VAL A 326 -17.61 10.86 6.98
CA VAL A 326 -18.88 11.39 7.55
C VAL A 326 -19.49 12.47 6.65
N GLN A 327 -18.67 13.34 6.06
CA GLN A 327 -19.13 14.43 5.22
C GLN A 327 -19.54 14.01 3.82
N THR A 328 -18.82 13.04 3.23
CA THR A 328 -18.98 12.68 1.81
C THR A 328 -19.84 11.45 1.57
N ARG A 329 -19.76 10.47 2.48
CA ARG A 329 -20.42 9.17 2.34
C ARG A 329 -20.97 8.67 3.70
N PRO A 330 -21.93 9.39 4.30
CA PRO A 330 -22.55 8.96 5.55
C PRO A 330 -23.29 7.61 5.41
N ASP A 331 -23.75 7.28 4.21
CA ASP A 331 -24.36 6.01 3.85
C ASP A 331 -23.42 4.80 4.05
N ALA A 332 -22.13 4.97 3.90
CA ALA A 332 -21.14 3.90 4.10
C ALA A 332 -20.90 3.54 5.59
N LEU A 333 -21.45 4.33 6.51
CA LEU A 333 -21.29 4.15 7.96
C LEU A 333 -22.36 3.26 8.61
N CYS A 334 -23.31 2.77 7.83
CA CYS A 334 -24.38 1.90 8.32
C CYS A 334 -23.82 0.49 8.56
N GLY A 335 -23.69 0.08 9.82
CA GLY A 335 -23.22 -1.26 10.19
C GLY A 335 -22.00 -1.27 11.10
N HIS A 336 -21.07 -2.17 10.82
CA HIS A 336 -19.85 -2.32 11.60
C HIS A 336 -18.67 -1.67 10.88
N MET A 337 -17.84 -0.93 11.63
CA MET A 337 -16.64 -0.31 11.11
C MET A 337 -15.41 -0.79 11.89
N VAL A 338 -14.42 -1.30 11.17
CA VAL A 338 -13.07 -1.54 11.68
C VAL A 338 -12.22 -0.35 11.29
N TYR A 339 -11.95 0.53 12.24
CA TYR A 339 -11.09 1.69 12.05
C TYR A 339 -9.65 1.35 12.43
N ILE A 340 -8.70 1.55 11.51
CA ILE A 340 -7.29 1.25 11.73
C ILE A 340 -6.49 2.53 11.52
N GLY A 341 -5.67 2.91 12.50
CA GLY A 341 -4.89 4.13 12.42
C GLY A 341 -3.77 4.19 13.44
N GLU A 342 -3.01 5.27 13.42
CA GLU A 342 -2.01 5.54 14.44
C GLU A 342 -2.65 6.22 15.65
N GLU A 343 -3.40 7.28 15.42
CA GLU A 343 -4.15 8.01 16.44
C GLU A 343 -5.64 8.12 16.06
N PRO A 344 -6.53 8.27 17.03
CA PRO A 344 -7.94 8.43 16.74
C PRO A 344 -8.21 9.79 16.09
N CYS A 345 -8.93 9.79 14.98
CA CYS A 345 -9.49 11.02 14.43
C CYS A 345 -10.60 11.56 15.36
N ALA A 346 -10.75 12.89 15.43
CA ALA A 346 -11.74 13.56 16.28
C ALA A 346 -13.19 13.08 16.04
N ASP A 347 -13.50 12.68 14.80
CA ASP A 347 -14.85 12.26 14.41
C ASP A 347 -15.13 10.76 14.59
N VAL A 348 -14.16 9.96 15.03
CA VAL A 348 -14.38 8.54 15.37
C VAL A 348 -15.48 8.40 16.43
N LEU A 349 -15.55 9.31 17.40
CA LEU A 349 -16.62 9.36 18.39
C LEU A 349 -18.01 9.65 17.79
N GLN A 350 -18.06 10.41 16.69
CA GLN A 350 -19.33 10.63 15.97
C GLN A 350 -19.75 9.36 15.22
N MET A 351 -18.78 8.67 14.64
CA MET A 351 -19.04 7.39 13.96
C MET A 351 -19.58 6.32 14.92
N GLN A 352 -19.09 6.29 16.17
CA GLN A 352 -19.61 5.39 17.21
C GLN A 352 -21.08 5.63 17.54
N ARG A 353 -21.62 6.83 17.21
CA ARG A 353 -23.06 7.12 17.36
C ARG A 353 -23.89 6.65 16.16
N LEU A 354 -23.26 6.40 15.02
CA LEU A 354 -23.91 5.99 13.78
C LEU A 354 -23.87 4.47 13.58
N GLY A 355 -22.90 3.80 14.20
CA GLY A 355 -22.73 2.36 14.10
C GLY A 355 -21.73 1.81 15.10
N HIS A 356 -21.51 0.51 15.09
CA HIS A 356 -20.48 -0.12 15.91
C HIS A 356 -19.10 0.14 15.29
N VAL A 357 -18.18 0.71 16.07
CA VAL A 357 -16.81 1.02 15.62
C VAL A 357 -15.80 0.30 16.49
N THR A 358 -15.05 -0.62 15.90
CA THR A 358 -13.88 -1.25 16.51
C THR A 358 -12.64 -0.53 16.05
N ALA A 359 -12.04 0.25 16.94
CA ALA A 359 -10.85 1.06 16.61
C ALA A 359 -9.57 0.31 17.02
N LEU A 360 -8.70 0.03 16.05
CA LEU A 360 -7.37 -0.57 16.22
C LEU A 360 -6.32 0.52 16.09
N LEU A 361 -5.64 0.85 17.17
CA LEU A 361 -4.72 2.00 17.23
C LEU A 361 -3.31 1.57 17.63
N CYS A 362 -2.30 1.99 16.86
CA CYS A 362 -0.90 1.72 17.15
C CYS A 362 -0.14 2.93 17.74
N GLY A 363 -0.86 4.00 18.07
CA GLY A 363 -0.33 5.20 18.69
C GLY A 363 -0.29 5.15 20.22
N GLU A 364 0.09 6.28 20.81
CA GLU A 364 0.22 6.44 22.27
C GLU A 364 -1.07 6.96 22.92
N SER A 365 -2.02 7.45 22.13
CA SER A 365 -3.27 8.05 22.62
C SER A 365 -4.42 7.05 22.54
N PRO A 366 -4.73 6.30 23.62
CA PRO A 366 -5.84 5.37 23.61
C PRO A 366 -7.18 6.13 23.57
N LEU A 367 -8.07 5.68 22.69
CA LEU A 367 -9.49 6.05 22.74
C LEU A 367 -10.22 5.07 23.66
N GLU A 368 -11.18 5.54 24.44
CA GLU A 368 -12.01 4.67 25.27
C GLU A 368 -12.74 3.64 24.38
N GLY A 369 -12.56 2.35 24.65
CA GLY A 369 -13.10 1.27 23.84
C GLY A 369 -12.25 0.89 22.60
N SER A 370 -11.10 1.52 22.38
CA SER A 370 -10.17 1.09 21.32
C SER A 370 -9.31 -0.09 21.76
N ILE A 371 -8.85 -0.86 20.77
CA ILE A 371 -7.88 -1.94 20.96
C ILE A 371 -6.50 -1.40 20.58
N PRO A 372 -5.66 -1.05 21.58
CA PRO A 372 -4.30 -0.62 21.29
C PRO A 372 -3.44 -1.80 20.89
N PHE A 373 -2.51 -1.62 19.94
CA PHE A 373 -1.55 -2.63 19.59
C PHE A 373 -0.12 -2.07 19.46
N ASP A 374 0.84 -2.88 19.89
CA ASP A 374 2.26 -2.55 19.84
C ASP A 374 2.87 -3.10 18.54
N VAL A 375 3.69 -2.28 17.87
CA VAL A 375 4.40 -2.63 16.63
C VAL A 375 5.26 -3.90 16.75
N GLY A 376 5.75 -4.21 17.96
CA GLY A 376 6.54 -5.42 18.20
C GLY A 376 5.71 -6.68 18.44
N ARG A 377 4.42 -6.56 18.82
CA ARG A 377 3.58 -7.69 19.26
C ARG A 377 2.16 -7.69 18.69
N TYR A 378 1.87 -6.85 17.70
CA TYR A 378 0.51 -6.72 17.14
C TYR A 378 -0.08 -8.04 16.61
N ARG A 379 0.75 -8.93 16.07
CA ARG A 379 0.30 -10.23 15.56
C ARG A 379 -0.25 -11.15 16.67
N GLU A 380 0.23 -10.98 17.91
CA GLU A 380 -0.27 -11.73 19.08
C GLU A 380 -1.46 -11.02 19.71
N GLN A 381 -1.45 -9.67 19.72
CA GLN A 381 -2.49 -8.86 20.36
C GLN A 381 -3.80 -8.82 19.57
N LEU A 382 -3.71 -8.89 18.23
CA LEU A 382 -4.85 -8.80 17.31
C LEU A 382 -5.35 -10.17 16.83
N GLY A 383 -5.19 -11.22 17.64
CA GLY A 383 -5.65 -12.57 17.28
C GLY A 383 -7.17 -12.70 17.16
N GLU A 384 -7.96 -11.84 17.80
CA GLU A 384 -9.41 -11.84 17.81
C GLU A 384 -9.94 -10.41 17.83
N ILE A 385 -10.90 -10.11 16.96
CA ILE A 385 -11.52 -8.78 16.82
C ILE A 385 -13.03 -8.95 16.70
N ASP A 386 -13.77 -8.21 17.50
CA ASP A 386 -15.22 -8.12 17.42
C ASP A 386 -15.63 -7.03 16.43
N VAL A 387 -16.46 -7.38 15.44
CA VAL A 387 -16.92 -6.52 14.36
C VAL A 387 -18.41 -6.60 14.18
#